data_c24e9c5a5ffed65c9287673b7371de76
#
_entry.id   c24e9c5a5ffed65c9287673b7371de76
#
_cell.length_a   1.000
_cell.length_b   1.000
_cell.length_c   1.000
_cell.angle_alpha   90.00
_cell.angle_beta   90.00
_cell.angle_gamma   90.00
#
_symmetry.space_group_name_H-M   'P 1'
#
loop_
_entity.id
_entity.type
_entity.pdbx_description
1 polymer ?
#
loop_
_entity_poly.entity_id
_entity_poly.type
_entity_poly.pdbx_seq_one_letter_code
_entity_poly.pdbx_strand_id
1 'polypeptide(L)'
;MVPLSLDERRQIQATPFRFTASGHLNASAAGVFIELADPSRWFPLITSCLWHGRVGGVGSVREVHVRLFGTFRETMIAWEPAGPGGTARVAFTMTETTSPLVSCMAEDFAITPALGGVRLDWTLAAVTTALGRLAAPALRQTLRRMFAVYRPRLERLAASAPVARPSTEPARGTPAS
;
A
#
# COMPACT_ATOMS: atom_id res chain seq x y z
N MET A 1 -5.71 5.17 -16.49
CA MET A 1 -4.91 4.08 -15.89
C MET A 1 -3.55 4.09 -16.60
N VAL A 2 -2.50 4.57 -15.94
CA VAL A 2 -1.13 4.48 -16.50
C VAL A 2 -0.60 3.12 -16.05
N PRO A 3 -0.43 2.15 -16.96
CA PRO A 3 0.15 0.86 -16.59
C PRO A 3 1.59 1.08 -16.16
N LEU A 4 2.06 0.29 -15.17
CA LEU A 4 3.48 0.16 -14.86
C LEU A 4 4.24 -0.01 -16.18
N SER A 5 5.32 0.74 -16.37
CA SER A 5 6.20 0.55 -17.51
C SER A 5 6.69 -0.90 -17.58
N LEU A 6 7.00 -1.40 -18.76
CA LEU A 6 7.53 -2.76 -18.92
C LEU A 6 8.80 -2.98 -18.11
N ASP A 7 9.60 -1.92 -17.93
CA ASP A 7 10.84 -1.98 -17.14
C ASP A 7 10.59 -2.06 -15.65
N GLU A 8 9.60 -1.34 -15.11
CA GLU A 8 9.19 -1.47 -13.70
C GLU A 8 8.65 -2.86 -13.39
N ARG A 9 7.84 -3.44 -14.29
CA ARG A 9 7.35 -4.83 -14.15
C ARG A 9 8.49 -5.85 -14.20
N ARG A 10 9.47 -5.67 -15.08
CA ARG A 10 10.65 -6.54 -15.19
C ARG A 10 11.54 -6.43 -13.97
N GLN A 11 11.79 -5.24 -13.43
CA GLN A 11 12.57 -5.05 -12.20
C GLN A 11 11.89 -5.71 -11.00
N ILE A 12 10.57 -5.58 -10.85
CA ILE A 12 9.81 -6.24 -9.78
C ILE A 12 9.82 -7.77 -9.95
N GLN A 13 9.79 -8.28 -11.17
CA GLN A 13 9.81 -9.73 -11.44
C GLN A 13 11.19 -10.37 -11.29
N ALA A 14 12.26 -9.62 -11.57
CA ALA A 14 13.65 -10.08 -11.50
C ALA A 14 14.30 -9.89 -10.11
N THR A 15 13.58 -9.38 -9.13
CA THR A 15 14.14 -9.08 -7.81
C THR A 15 14.42 -10.36 -7.00
N PRO A 16 15.63 -10.47 -6.41
CA PRO A 16 16.05 -11.68 -5.67
C PRO A 16 15.28 -11.94 -4.38
N PHE A 17 14.59 -10.93 -3.82
CA PHE A 17 13.72 -11.06 -2.66
C PHE A 17 12.29 -10.73 -3.02
N ARG A 18 11.39 -11.69 -2.85
CA ARG A 18 9.94 -11.52 -3.00
C ARG A 18 9.22 -12.09 -1.80
N PHE A 19 8.24 -11.35 -1.31
CA PHE A 19 7.33 -11.75 -0.24
C PHE A 19 5.89 -11.50 -0.68
N THR A 20 4.99 -12.41 -0.34
CA THR A 20 3.55 -12.26 -0.56
C THR A 20 2.81 -12.69 0.69
N ALA A 21 1.74 -11.97 1.02
CA ALA A 21 0.79 -12.32 2.06
C ALA A 21 -0.62 -11.98 1.61
N SER A 22 -1.60 -12.75 2.04
CA SER A 22 -3.00 -12.53 1.74
C SER A 22 -3.84 -12.68 2.99
N GLY A 23 -4.92 -11.91 3.10
CA GLY A 23 -5.83 -12.01 4.23
C GLY A 23 -7.22 -11.47 3.91
N HIS A 24 -8.24 -12.08 4.54
CA HIS A 24 -9.59 -11.55 4.52
C HIS A 24 -9.75 -10.47 5.58
N LEU A 25 -10.50 -9.40 5.28
CA LEU A 25 -10.84 -8.27 6.15
C LEU A 25 -12.36 -8.04 6.09
N ASN A 26 -13.02 -8.01 7.25
CA ASN A 26 -14.44 -7.65 7.36
C ASN A 26 -14.60 -6.12 7.31
N ALA A 27 -14.23 -5.52 6.19
CA ALA A 27 -14.22 -4.09 5.97
C ALA A 27 -14.53 -3.78 4.49
N SER A 28 -14.88 -2.53 4.19
CA SER A 28 -15.06 -2.09 2.81
C SER A 28 -13.71 -1.85 2.11
N ALA A 29 -13.65 -2.02 0.80
CA ALA A 29 -12.46 -1.70 0.01
C ALA A 29 -12.02 -0.23 0.17
N ALA A 30 -12.98 0.69 0.25
CA ALA A 30 -12.72 2.11 0.49
C ALA A 30 -12.07 2.34 1.86
N GLY A 31 -12.55 1.69 2.92
CA GLY A 31 -11.98 1.77 4.26
C GLY A 31 -10.55 1.25 4.30
N VAL A 32 -10.28 0.08 3.71
CA VAL A 32 -8.94 -0.48 3.64
C VAL A 32 -8.00 0.42 2.84
N PHE A 33 -8.46 0.96 1.71
CA PHE A 33 -7.68 1.89 0.88
C PHE A 33 -7.25 3.15 1.65
N ILE A 34 -8.17 3.75 2.42
CA ILE A 34 -7.88 4.94 3.26
C ILE A 34 -6.78 4.63 4.28
N GLU A 35 -6.85 3.49 4.94
CA GLU A 35 -5.84 3.11 5.94
C GLU A 35 -4.48 2.77 5.31
N LEU A 36 -4.43 2.23 4.09
CA LEU A 36 -3.17 2.01 3.37
C LEU A 36 -2.50 3.33 2.95
N ALA A 37 -3.27 4.42 2.80
CA ALA A 37 -2.73 5.74 2.50
C ALA A 37 -1.89 6.30 3.66
N ASP A 38 -2.23 5.97 4.92
CA ASP A 38 -1.46 6.33 6.10
C ASP A 38 -1.17 5.10 6.98
N PRO A 39 -0.11 4.35 6.66
CA PRO A 39 0.22 3.12 7.37
C PRO A 39 0.65 3.33 8.83
N SER A 40 0.99 4.55 9.26
CA SER A 40 1.36 4.84 10.66
C SER A 40 0.23 4.57 11.66
N ARG A 41 -1.01 4.62 11.18
CA ARG A 41 -2.20 4.39 12.01
C ARG A 41 -2.38 2.92 12.43
N TRP A 42 -2.02 2.00 11.57
CA TRP A 42 -2.25 0.57 11.80
C TRP A 42 -0.98 -0.27 11.92
N PHE A 43 0.16 0.21 11.41
CA PHE A 43 1.43 -0.49 11.43
C PHE A 43 2.39 0.14 12.46
N PRO A 44 2.47 -0.36 13.69
CA PRO A 44 3.15 0.32 14.81
C PRO A 44 4.65 0.51 14.66
N LEU A 45 5.29 -0.20 13.72
CA LEU A 45 6.70 0.04 13.41
C LEU A 45 6.89 1.29 12.55
N ILE A 46 5.85 1.78 11.90
CA ILE A 46 5.89 3.06 11.20
C ILE A 46 5.61 4.17 12.20
N THR A 47 6.61 4.99 12.46
CA THR A 47 6.56 6.07 13.45
C THR A 47 6.20 7.42 12.84
N SER A 48 6.36 7.57 11.52
CA SER A 48 5.88 8.72 10.77
C SER A 48 5.59 8.37 9.31
N CYS A 49 4.62 9.08 8.72
CA CYS A 49 4.27 9.03 7.31
C CYS A 49 4.00 10.47 6.85
N LEU A 50 4.90 11.07 6.10
CA LEU A 50 4.84 12.46 5.68
C LEU A 50 4.74 12.57 4.17
N TRP A 51 3.69 13.23 3.68
CA TRP A 51 3.51 13.51 2.27
C TRP A 51 4.28 14.76 1.86
N HIS A 52 4.99 14.70 0.73
CA HIS A 52 5.67 15.83 0.12
C HIS A 52 4.78 16.43 -1.00
N GLY A 53 4.11 17.51 -0.69
CA GLY A 53 3.18 18.17 -1.61
C GLY A 53 1.80 17.49 -1.65
N ARG A 54 1.38 17.05 -2.83
CA ARG A 54 0.05 16.44 -3.03
C ARG A 54 -0.09 15.12 -2.27
N VAL A 55 -1.16 14.98 -1.52
CA VAL A 55 -1.52 13.72 -0.85
C VAL A 55 -2.24 12.80 -1.84
N GLY A 56 -1.67 11.61 -2.06
CA GLY A 56 -2.26 10.59 -2.92
C GLY A 56 -2.19 10.86 -4.43
N GLY A 57 -2.45 9.82 -5.20
CA GLY A 57 -2.35 9.81 -6.67
C GLY A 57 -0.99 9.32 -7.17
N VAL A 58 -0.99 8.82 -8.41
CA VAL A 58 0.24 8.38 -9.07
C VAL A 58 1.23 9.54 -9.18
N GLY A 59 2.51 9.26 -8.88
CA GLY A 59 3.59 10.25 -8.86
C GLY A 59 3.71 11.05 -7.56
N SER A 60 2.74 10.95 -6.62
CA SER A 60 2.91 11.59 -5.31
C SER A 60 3.97 10.86 -4.49
N VAL A 61 4.65 11.62 -3.62
CA VAL A 61 5.78 11.16 -2.84
C VAL A 61 5.44 11.25 -1.36
N ARG A 62 5.77 10.19 -0.61
CA ARG A 62 5.74 10.20 0.86
C ARG A 62 7.06 9.70 1.44
N GLU A 63 7.36 10.14 2.64
CA GLU A 63 8.47 9.65 3.45
C GLU A 63 7.90 8.86 4.63
N VAL A 64 8.37 7.64 4.79
CA VAL A 64 7.92 6.71 5.84
C VAL A 64 9.11 6.33 6.70
N HIS A 65 9.03 6.59 8.00
CA HIS A 65 10.02 6.14 8.96
C HIS A 65 9.59 4.84 9.63
N VAL A 66 10.36 3.80 9.43
CA VAL A 66 10.11 2.46 9.99
C VAL A 66 11.15 2.16 11.05
N ARG A 67 10.70 2.00 12.31
CA ARG A 67 11.57 1.68 13.44
C ARG A 67 12.43 0.45 13.12
N LEU A 68 13.73 0.54 13.34
CA LEU A 68 14.75 -0.49 13.08
C LEU A 68 15.08 -0.73 11.60
N PHE A 69 14.26 -0.26 10.66
CA PHE A 69 14.47 -0.48 9.22
C PHE A 69 14.92 0.77 8.47
N GLY A 70 14.77 1.95 9.09
CA GLY A 70 15.20 3.22 8.52
C GLY A 70 14.08 4.03 7.88
N THR A 71 14.47 5.01 7.09
CA THR A 71 13.57 5.90 6.37
C THR A 71 13.49 5.49 4.91
N PHE A 72 12.29 5.52 4.37
CA PHE A 72 11.96 5.17 2.99
C PHE A 72 11.24 6.33 2.33
N ARG A 73 11.76 6.79 1.20
CA ARG A 73 11.05 7.73 0.34
C ARG A 73 10.36 6.96 -0.77
N GLU A 74 9.05 7.06 -0.81
CA GLU A 74 8.18 6.24 -1.64
C GLU A 74 7.47 7.09 -2.68
N THR A 75 7.49 6.65 -3.95
CA THR A 75 6.73 7.25 -5.04
C THR A 75 5.57 6.33 -5.41
N MET A 76 4.34 6.85 -5.41
CA MET A 76 3.16 6.09 -5.78
C MET A 76 3.17 5.75 -7.27
N ILE A 77 3.08 4.48 -7.61
CA ILE A 77 3.02 3.95 -8.99
C ILE A 77 1.62 3.41 -9.34
N ALA A 78 0.79 3.13 -8.33
CA ALA A 78 -0.64 2.92 -8.49
C ALA A 78 -1.39 3.56 -7.32
N TRP A 79 -2.50 4.23 -7.63
CA TRP A 79 -3.39 4.87 -6.65
C TRP A 79 -4.82 4.78 -7.20
N GLU A 80 -5.45 3.65 -6.90
CA GLU A 80 -6.74 3.29 -7.46
C GLU A 80 -7.74 3.13 -6.29
N PRO A 81 -8.46 4.21 -5.90
CA PRO A 81 -9.48 4.11 -4.86
C PRO A 81 -10.63 3.20 -5.30
N ALA A 82 -11.37 2.68 -4.33
CA ALA A 82 -12.43 1.74 -4.58
C ALA A 82 -13.49 2.32 -5.54
N GLY A 83 -13.63 1.67 -6.68
CA GLY A 83 -14.68 1.93 -7.67
C GLY A 83 -15.97 1.13 -7.40
N PRO A 84 -16.97 1.24 -8.30
CA PRO A 84 -18.25 0.53 -8.16
C PRO A 84 -18.11 -1.00 -8.00
N GLY A 85 -17.05 -1.60 -8.56
CA GLY A 85 -16.74 -3.03 -8.42
C GLY A 85 -16.10 -3.44 -7.10
N GLY A 86 -15.87 -2.49 -6.18
CA GLY A 86 -15.28 -2.76 -4.87
C GLY A 86 -13.79 -3.17 -4.91
N THR A 87 -13.11 -3.03 -6.05
CA THR A 87 -11.66 -3.23 -6.17
C THR A 87 -10.93 -1.94 -5.89
N ALA A 88 -9.77 -2.01 -5.22
CA ALA A 88 -8.90 -0.88 -5.01
C ALA A 88 -7.43 -1.34 -5.05
N ARG A 89 -6.49 -0.41 -5.25
CA ARG A 89 -5.06 -0.73 -5.29
C ARG A 89 -4.21 0.45 -4.86
N VAL A 90 -3.18 0.15 -4.06
CA VAL A 90 -2.10 1.07 -3.73
C VAL A 90 -0.80 0.36 -4.05
N ALA A 91 0.05 0.98 -4.88
CA ALA A 91 1.39 0.47 -5.11
C ALA A 91 2.40 1.62 -5.16
N PHE A 92 3.60 1.37 -4.66
CA PHE A 92 4.67 2.35 -4.63
C PHE A 92 6.03 1.69 -4.84
N THR A 93 6.97 2.50 -5.29
CA THR A 93 8.38 2.14 -5.37
C THR A 93 9.20 3.05 -4.46
N MET A 94 10.19 2.48 -3.85
CA MET A 94 11.15 3.20 -3.01
C MET A 94 12.21 3.85 -3.89
N THR A 95 12.33 5.16 -3.81
CA THR A 95 13.31 5.95 -4.57
C THR A 95 14.59 6.22 -3.77
N GLU A 96 14.46 6.33 -2.45
CA GLU A 96 15.58 6.57 -1.53
C GLU A 96 15.36 5.80 -0.23
N THR A 97 16.44 5.34 0.42
CA THR A 97 16.37 4.67 1.72
C THR A 97 17.63 4.81 2.54
N THR A 98 17.47 4.79 3.85
CA THR A 98 18.57 4.61 4.82
C THR A 98 18.65 3.19 5.35
N SER A 99 17.85 2.25 4.82
CA SER A 99 17.83 0.86 5.28
C SER A 99 19.14 0.14 4.99
N PRO A 100 19.72 -0.57 5.97
CA PRO A 100 20.89 -1.40 5.73
C PRO A 100 20.56 -2.72 5.03
N LEU A 101 19.27 -3.09 4.89
CA LEU A 101 18.84 -4.40 4.39
C LEU A 101 18.46 -4.38 2.91
N VAL A 102 17.95 -3.25 2.41
CA VAL A 102 17.44 -3.13 1.03
C VAL A 102 17.99 -1.88 0.36
N SER A 103 18.27 -1.97 -0.94
CA SER A 103 18.69 -0.83 -1.76
C SER A 103 17.58 -0.32 -2.68
N CYS A 104 16.62 -1.18 -3.02
CA CYS A 104 15.45 -0.83 -3.82
C CYS A 104 14.30 -1.74 -3.38
N MET A 105 13.07 -1.22 -3.41
CA MET A 105 11.87 -1.96 -3.01
C MET A 105 10.66 -1.44 -3.79
N ALA A 106 9.71 -2.33 -4.04
CA ALA A 106 8.38 -1.98 -4.47
C ALA A 106 7.36 -2.78 -3.67
N GLU A 107 6.25 -2.14 -3.34
CA GLU A 107 5.11 -2.80 -2.68
C GLU A 107 3.84 -2.59 -3.49
N ASP A 108 2.98 -3.60 -3.45
CA ASP A 108 1.68 -3.62 -4.11
C ASP A 108 0.64 -4.21 -3.16
N PHE A 109 -0.39 -3.46 -2.90
CA PHE A 109 -1.56 -3.84 -2.11
C PHE A 109 -2.77 -3.87 -3.04
N ALA A 110 -3.22 -5.07 -3.39
CA ALA A 110 -4.43 -5.28 -4.17
C ALA A 110 -5.59 -5.64 -3.23
N ILE A 111 -6.72 -4.95 -3.39
CA ILE A 111 -7.94 -5.15 -2.62
C ILE A 111 -9.01 -5.64 -3.57
N THR A 112 -9.59 -6.79 -3.31
CA THR A 112 -10.64 -7.39 -4.13
C THR A 112 -11.85 -7.77 -3.29
N PRO A 113 -13.07 -7.68 -3.82
CA PRO A 113 -14.27 -8.11 -3.10
C PRO A 113 -14.18 -9.58 -2.66
N ALA A 114 -14.69 -9.87 -1.47
CA ALA A 114 -14.83 -11.22 -0.94
C ALA A 114 -16.11 -11.31 -0.11
N LEU A 115 -16.59 -12.54 0.14
CA LEU A 115 -17.79 -12.75 0.94
C LEU A 115 -17.62 -12.14 2.35
N GLY A 116 -18.49 -11.21 2.73
CA GLY A 116 -18.46 -10.53 4.01
C GLY A 116 -17.39 -9.43 4.16
N GLY A 117 -16.75 -8.99 3.05
CA GLY A 117 -15.75 -7.94 3.10
C GLY A 117 -14.83 -7.91 1.89
N VAL A 118 -13.53 -7.86 2.10
CA VAL A 118 -12.51 -7.83 1.04
C VAL A 118 -11.38 -8.80 1.34
N ARG A 119 -10.70 -9.22 0.28
CA ARG A 119 -9.38 -9.86 0.33
C ARG A 119 -8.32 -8.79 0.06
N LEU A 120 -7.33 -8.70 0.93
CA LEU A 120 -6.13 -7.92 0.76
C LEU A 120 -4.98 -8.84 0.36
N ASP A 121 -4.36 -8.59 -0.77
CA ASP A 121 -3.14 -9.23 -1.23
C ASP A 121 -1.98 -8.22 -1.16
N TRP A 122 -0.95 -8.53 -0.39
CA TRP A 122 0.26 -7.73 -0.26
C TRP A 122 1.42 -8.44 -0.94
N THR A 123 2.07 -7.74 -1.87
CA THR A 123 3.31 -8.18 -2.51
C THR A 123 4.42 -7.17 -2.23
N LEU A 124 5.56 -7.65 -1.76
CA LEU A 124 6.79 -6.88 -1.60
C LEU A 124 7.88 -7.52 -2.46
N ALA A 125 8.55 -6.72 -3.26
CA ALA A 125 9.72 -7.10 -4.05
C ALA A 125 10.87 -6.17 -3.70
N ALA A 126 12.08 -6.72 -3.43
CA ALA A 126 13.21 -5.91 -3.00
C ALA A 126 14.55 -6.40 -3.56
N VAL A 127 15.41 -5.46 -3.91
CA VAL A 127 16.84 -5.71 -4.10
C VAL A 127 17.51 -5.56 -2.74
N THR A 128 18.02 -6.67 -2.23
CA THR A 128 18.64 -6.71 -0.89
C THR A 128 20.13 -6.43 -0.97
N THR A 129 20.66 -5.77 0.05
CA THR A 129 22.11 -5.64 0.29
C THR A 129 22.73 -7.01 0.62
N ALA A 130 24.05 -7.08 0.80
CA ALA A 130 24.71 -8.31 1.29
C ALA A 130 24.14 -8.74 2.64
N LEU A 131 23.97 -7.81 3.58
CA LEU A 131 23.34 -8.06 4.88
C LEU A 131 21.89 -8.52 4.74
N GLY A 132 21.12 -7.87 3.85
CA GLY A 132 19.73 -8.25 3.57
C GLY A 132 19.60 -9.66 2.99
N ARG A 133 20.54 -10.11 2.15
CA ARG A 133 20.57 -11.51 1.65
C ARG A 133 20.75 -12.52 2.77
N LEU A 134 21.68 -12.27 3.68
CA LEU A 134 21.89 -13.12 4.87
C LEU A 134 20.64 -13.12 5.78
N ALA A 135 19.99 -12.00 5.94
CA ALA A 135 18.80 -11.83 6.78
C ALA A 135 17.48 -12.29 6.09
N ALA A 136 17.49 -12.65 4.80
CA ALA A 136 16.28 -12.90 4.02
C ALA A 136 15.31 -13.94 4.61
N PRO A 137 15.76 -15.09 5.18
CA PRO A 137 14.83 -16.03 5.81
C PRO A 137 14.13 -15.43 7.04
N ALA A 138 14.90 -14.75 7.91
CA ALA A 138 14.39 -14.06 9.09
C ALA A 138 13.45 -12.92 8.69
N LEU A 139 13.79 -12.14 7.67
CA LEU A 139 12.97 -11.05 7.16
C LEU A 139 11.61 -11.57 6.64
N ARG A 140 11.58 -12.66 5.87
CA ARG A 140 10.32 -13.28 5.42
C ARG A 140 9.44 -13.69 6.59
N GLN A 141 10.02 -14.33 7.61
CA GLN A 141 9.26 -14.75 8.79
C GLN A 141 8.75 -13.56 9.59
N THR A 142 9.56 -12.50 9.71
CA THR A 142 9.16 -11.24 10.36
C THR A 142 7.99 -10.60 9.62
N LEU A 143 8.06 -10.46 8.30
CA LEU A 143 6.99 -9.87 7.49
C LEU A 143 5.68 -10.67 7.61
N ARG A 144 5.74 -12.02 7.61
CA ARG A 144 4.56 -12.87 7.83
C ARG A 144 3.93 -12.63 9.20
N ARG A 145 4.74 -12.61 10.26
CA ARG A 145 4.25 -12.34 11.63
C ARG A 145 3.67 -10.94 11.73
N MET A 146 4.32 -9.95 11.16
CA MET A 146 3.84 -8.56 11.14
C MET A 146 2.48 -8.46 10.46
N PHE A 147 2.32 -9.05 9.27
CA PHE A 147 1.04 -9.05 8.58
C PHE A 147 -0.05 -9.73 9.42
N ALA A 148 0.24 -10.90 10.00
CA ALA A 148 -0.72 -11.63 10.82
C ALA A 148 -1.13 -10.85 12.09
N VAL A 149 -0.18 -10.17 12.75
CA VAL A 149 -0.42 -9.42 13.99
C VAL A 149 -1.14 -8.09 13.73
N TYR A 150 -0.81 -7.38 12.63
CA TYR A 150 -1.32 -6.03 12.40
C TYR A 150 -2.57 -5.99 11.52
N ARG A 151 -2.84 -7.04 10.75
CA ARG A 151 -4.07 -7.16 9.97
C ARG A 151 -5.35 -6.91 10.77
N PRO A 152 -5.56 -7.46 11.98
CA PRO A 152 -6.76 -7.19 12.76
C PRO A 152 -6.92 -5.72 13.18
N ARG A 153 -5.82 -4.99 13.34
CA ARG A 153 -5.84 -3.55 13.61
C ARG A 153 -6.25 -2.77 12.37
N LEU A 154 -5.69 -3.10 11.21
CA LEU A 154 -6.08 -2.55 9.92
C LEU A 154 -7.58 -2.77 9.67
N GLU A 155 -8.09 -3.99 9.89
CA GLU A 155 -9.50 -4.33 9.74
C GLU A 155 -10.40 -3.46 10.61
N ARG A 156 -10.10 -3.30 11.90
CA ARG A 156 -10.90 -2.46 12.81
C ARG A 156 -10.94 -1.00 12.39
N LEU A 157 -9.81 -0.42 12.00
CA LEU A 157 -9.74 0.95 11.53
C LEU A 157 -10.50 1.14 10.21
N ALA A 158 -10.31 0.22 9.26
CA ALA A 158 -10.99 0.24 7.97
C ALA A 158 -12.51 0.07 8.09
N ALA A 159 -12.99 -0.74 9.03
CA ALA A 159 -14.41 -0.89 9.32
C ALA A 159 -15.04 0.38 9.94
N SER A 160 -14.24 1.19 10.63
CA SER A 160 -14.67 2.45 11.25
C SER A 160 -14.53 3.66 10.31
N ALA A 161 -13.89 3.49 9.15
CA ALA A 161 -13.69 4.58 8.21
C ALA A 161 -15.03 5.04 7.61
N PRO A 162 -15.31 6.36 7.54
CA PRO A 162 -16.54 6.86 6.93
C PRO A 162 -16.57 6.46 5.46
N VAL A 163 -17.60 5.73 5.04
CA VAL A 163 -17.85 5.45 3.63
C VAL A 163 -18.19 6.78 2.97
N ALA A 164 -17.33 7.28 2.11
CA ALA A 164 -17.60 8.47 1.32
C ALA A 164 -18.88 8.21 0.51
N ARG A 165 -19.98 8.90 0.85
CA ARG A 165 -21.19 8.86 0.06
C ARG A 165 -20.86 9.42 -1.33
N PRO A 166 -21.26 8.75 -2.42
CA PRO A 166 -21.14 9.35 -3.74
C PRO A 166 -21.84 10.70 -3.71
N SER A 167 -21.11 11.75 -4.09
CA SER A 167 -21.67 13.09 -4.21
C SER A 167 -22.76 13.03 -5.28
N THR A 168 -24.00 12.95 -4.90
CA THR A 168 -25.15 13.23 -5.77
C THR A 168 -25.20 14.74 -5.97
N GLU A 169 -24.32 15.25 -6.81
CA GLU A 169 -24.45 16.61 -7.34
C GLU A 169 -25.62 16.57 -8.35
N PRO A 170 -26.75 17.23 -8.05
CA PRO A 170 -27.81 17.33 -9.04
C PRO A 170 -27.27 18.14 -10.22
N ALA A 171 -27.32 17.56 -11.41
CA ALA A 171 -27.05 18.28 -12.65
C ALA A 171 -27.85 19.57 -12.65
N ARG A 172 -27.18 20.71 -12.50
CA ARG A 172 -27.80 22.03 -12.64
C ARG A 172 -28.27 22.14 -14.07
N GLY A 173 -29.59 22.07 -14.24
CA GLY A 173 -30.24 22.32 -15.49
C GLY A 173 -29.81 23.67 -16.03
N THR A 174 -29.32 23.69 -17.24
CA THR A 174 -29.08 24.89 -18.04
C THR A 174 -30.42 25.55 -18.31
N PRO A 175 -30.68 26.79 -17.93
CA PRO A 175 -31.87 27.47 -18.36
C PRO A 175 -31.79 27.73 -19.87
N ALA A 176 -32.78 27.22 -20.60
CA ALA A 176 -33.01 27.60 -21.98
C ALA A 176 -33.39 29.11 -22.05
N SER A 177 -32.68 29.85 -22.89
CA SER A 177 -33.06 31.16 -23.36
C SER A 177 -33.36 31.10 -24.84
#